data_3ba093fb48ae8fe7cd32874548b1ed1d
#
_entry.id   3ba093fb48ae8fe7cd32874548b1ed1d
#
_cell.length_a   1.000
_cell.length_b   1.000
_cell.length_c   1.000
_cell.angle_alpha   90.00
_cell.angle_beta   90.00
_cell.angle_gamma   90.00
#
_symmetry.space_group_name_H-M   'P 1'
#
loop_
_entity.id
_entity.type
_entity.pdbx_description
1 polymer ?
#
loop_
_entity_poly.entity_id
_entity_poly.type
_entity_poly.pdbx_seq_one_letter_code
_entity_poly.pdbx_strand_id
1 'polypeptide(L)'
;VKKSYSLKNEILPFQKNLPNVKIDELVNKYLNFTDHKLILFDLETLGLNPAFDYEQITEISAWVVNGNNFDIEKKINYKIELNESAKTLLNDSLSLERENWVERQTKRRNSNFSDPNEILEMTHYNDLKLNEVKESFAIDKFIDLVNEYENVILVAHNAKFDVRFMTIRSSKYDQKLPVTKTLDTLKLARYFFAPLVQKLSNHDEIKEIYDSLFRQRRDFVHISSKLGEIATALNINAEDWHSADADVYMMYEILKYMLMFFEKHKNENIKSYQLKVLKRNVGKYKST
;
A
#
# COMPACT_ATOMS: atom_id res chain seq x y z
N VAL A 1 4.30 9.72 41.57
CA VAL A 1 4.82 10.98 41.01
C VAL A 1 4.93 10.78 39.50
N LYS A 2 3.91 11.23 38.72
CA LYS A 2 3.97 11.22 37.26
C LYS A 2 4.94 12.33 36.83
N LYS A 3 6.11 11.96 36.29
CA LYS A 3 6.98 12.90 35.62
C LYS A 3 6.29 13.33 34.32
N SER A 4 5.82 14.56 34.27
CA SER A 4 5.41 15.22 33.03
C SER A 4 6.68 15.46 32.21
N TYR A 5 6.91 14.62 31.22
CA TYR A 5 7.92 14.93 30.19
C TYR A 5 7.31 15.97 29.27
N SER A 6 7.77 17.19 29.39
CA SER A 6 7.62 18.19 28.35
C SER A 6 8.42 17.68 27.13
N LEU A 7 7.76 16.98 26.24
CA LEU A 7 8.32 16.59 24.95
C LEU A 7 8.53 17.88 24.15
N LYS A 8 9.75 18.41 24.18
CA LYS A 8 10.19 19.31 23.12
C LYS A 8 10.01 18.53 21.83
N ASN A 9 9.19 19.04 20.90
CA ASN A 9 9.02 18.53 19.55
C ASN A 9 10.37 18.59 18.82
N GLU A 10 11.28 17.68 19.12
CA GLU A 10 12.53 17.55 18.38
C GLU A 10 12.21 16.92 17.03
N ILE A 11 12.05 17.80 16.06
CA ILE A 11 12.02 17.46 14.64
C ILE A 11 13.30 16.69 14.33
N LEU A 12 13.15 15.47 13.79
CA LEU A 12 14.30 14.65 13.39
C LEU A 12 15.30 15.50 12.56
N PRO A 13 16.61 15.35 12.77
CA PRO A 13 17.62 16.22 12.14
C PRO A 13 17.48 16.31 10.61
N PHE A 14 17.04 15.23 9.93
CA PHE A 14 16.81 15.24 8.49
C PHE A 14 15.56 16.02 8.07
N GLN A 15 14.61 16.29 8.96
CA GLN A 15 13.41 17.08 8.67
C GLN A 15 13.68 18.59 8.69
N LYS A 16 14.75 19.04 9.36
CA LYS A 16 15.09 20.48 9.46
C LYS A 16 15.35 21.13 8.09
N ASN A 17 15.82 20.36 7.13
CA ASN A 17 16.17 20.83 5.79
C ASN A 17 15.12 20.53 4.72
N LEU A 18 13.95 20.01 5.11
CA LEU A 18 12.88 19.74 4.15
C LEU A 18 12.25 21.07 3.67
N PRO A 19 11.90 21.15 2.37
CA PRO A 19 11.23 22.33 1.82
C PRO A 19 9.83 22.51 2.42
N ASN A 20 9.35 23.74 2.40
CA ASN A 20 7.96 24.02 2.65
C ASN A 20 7.13 23.54 1.45
N VAL A 21 6.04 22.85 1.72
CA VAL A 21 5.06 22.42 0.72
C VAL A 21 3.72 23.03 1.09
N LYS A 22 3.11 23.73 0.13
CA LYS A 22 1.76 24.25 0.25
C LYS A 22 0.77 23.11 -0.01
N ILE A 23 -0.21 22.92 0.88
CA ILE A 23 -1.24 21.91 0.68
C ILE A 23 -2.12 22.24 -0.54
N ASP A 24 -2.37 23.51 -0.79
CA ASP A 24 -3.06 23.96 -2.01
C ASP A 24 -2.36 23.48 -3.31
N GLU A 25 -1.02 23.55 -3.38
CA GLU A 25 -0.28 23.02 -4.52
C GLU A 25 -0.40 21.49 -4.63
N LEU A 26 -0.41 20.78 -3.49
CA LEU A 26 -0.62 19.34 -3.45
C LEU A 26 -2.00 18.98 -4.04
N VAL A 27 -3.06 19.64 -3.57
CA VAL A 27 -4.43 19.38 -4.02
C VAL A 27 -4.57 19.70 -5.51
N ASN A 28 -4.27 20.92 -5.92
CA ASN A 28 -4.58 21.40 -7.28
C ASN A 28 -3.72 20.72 -8.37
N LYS A 29 -2.47 20.38 -8.07
CA LYS A 29 -1.54 19.88 -9.07
C LYS A 29 -1.35 18.36 -9.06
N TYR A 30 -1.45 17.73 -7.90
CA TYR A 30 -1.07 16.32 -7.75
C TYR A 30 -2.24 15.42 -7.38
N LEU A 31 -3.27 15.94 -6.72
CA LEU A 31 -4.44 15.18 -6.29
C LEU A 31 -5.73 15.56 -7.05
N ASN A 32 -5.60 16.36 -8.11
CA ASN A 32 -6.69 16.55 -9.06
C ASN A 32 -6.75 15.35 -10.00
N PHE A 33 -7.82 14.57 -9.89
CA PHE A 33 -8.05 13.35 -10.67
C PHE A 33 -9.16 13.51 -11.72
N THR A 34 -9.58 14.74 -11.99
CA THR A 34 -10.56 15.05 -13.05
C THR A 34 -10.16 14.33 -14.34
N ASP A 35 -11.12 13.70 -14.99
CA ASP A 35 -10.95 12.92 -16.23
C ASP A 35 -10.03 11.70 -16.15
N HIS A 36 -9.69 11.24 -14.93
CA HIS A 36 -8.93 10.02 -14.72
C HIS A 36 -9.83 8.91 -14.14
N LYS A 37 -9.48 7.66 -14.46
CA LYS A 37 -9.90 6.49 -13.70
C LYS A 37 -8.79 6.11 -12.71
N LEU A 38 -9.16 5.96 -11.46
CA LEU A 38 -8.26 5.46 -10.43
C LEU A 38 -8.49 3.96 -10.33
N ILE A 39 -7.46 3.16 -10.55
CA ILE A 39 -7.50 1.72 -10.27
C ILE A 39 -6.75 1.49 -8.97
N LEU A 40 -7.52 1.39 -7.88
CA LEU A 40 -6.99 1.03 -6.57
C LEU A 40 -6.79 -0.47 -6.56
N PHE A 41 -5.60 -0.94 -6.23
CA PHE A 41 -5.33 -2.37 -6.23
C PHE A 41 -4.34 -2.76 -5.14
N ASP A 42 -4.45 -4.01 -4.72
CA ASP A 42 -3.57 -4.65 -3.75
C ASP A 42 -3.30 -6.10 -4.14
N LEU A 43 -2.17 -6.63 -3.70
CA LEU A 43 -1.70 -7.98 -3.98
C LEU A 43 -1.35 -8.70 -2.69
N GLU A 44 -1.93 -9.88 -2.48
CA GLU A 44 -1.36 -10.84 -1.56
C GLU A 44 -0.33 -11.73 -2.27
N THR A 45 0.75 -12.03 -1.61
CA THR A 45 1.88 -12.77 -2.20
C THR A 45 2.51 -13.74 -1.22
N LEU A 46 2.97 -14.90 -1.67
CA LEU A 46 3.71 -15.85 -0.83
C LEU A 46 5.09 -15.35 -0.40
N GLY A 47 5.57 -14.25 -0.96
CA GLY A 47 6.87 -13.72 -0.61
C GLY A 47 7.10 -12.31 -1.08
N LEU A 48 8.35 -11.86 -1.09
CA LEU A 48 8.71 -10.47 -1.38
C LEU A 48 9.56 -10.32 -2.65
N ASN A 49 9.85 -11.43 -3.32
CA ASN A 49 10.66 -11.43 -4.54
C ASN A 49 9.95 -12.12 -5.71
N PRO A 50 9.27 -11.37 -6.61
CA PRO A 50 8.51 -11.93 -7.72
C PRO A 50 9.35 -12.70 -8.75
N ALA A 51 10.69 -12.69 -8.66
CA ALA A 51 11.56 -13.43 -9.54
C ALA A 51 11.57 -14.94 -9.22
N PHE A 52 11.29 -15.32 -7.98
CA PHE A 52 11.15 -16.74 -7.62
C PHE A 52 9.77 -17.27 -8.02
N ASP A 53 9.72 -18.47 -8.59
CA ASP A 53 8.46 -19.07 -9.03
C ASP A 53 7.50 -19.35 -7.89
N TYR A 54 8.03 -19.78 -6.75
CA TYR A 54 7.27 -20.06 -5.55
C TYR A 54 6.81 -18.81 -4.76
N GLU A 55 7.40 -17.64 -5.01
CA GLU A 55 6.93 -16.37 -4.44
C GLU A 55 5.94 -15.71 -5.40
N GLN A 56 4.82 -16.38 -5.68
CA GLN A 56 3.79 -15.94 -6.59
C GLN A 56 2.78 -14.98 -5.94
N ILE A 57 1.93 -14.38 -6.75
CA ILE A 57 0.73 -13.67 -6.29
C ILE A 57 -0.30 -14.73 -5.89
N THR A 58 -0.95 -14.53 -4.76
CA THR A 58 -2.02 -15.40 -4.24
C THR A 58 -3.40 -14.77 -4.30
N GLU A 59 -3.47 -13.43 -4.31
CA GLU A 59 -4.71 -12.70 -4.52
C GLU A 59 -4.44 -11.40 -5.27
N ILE A 60 -5.36 -11.00 -6.15
CA ILE A 60 -5.39 -9.69 -6.82
C ILE A 60 -6.76 -9.10 -6.58
N SER A 61 -6.85 -7.97 -5.91
CA SER A 61 -8.05 -7.15 -5.89
C SER A 61 -7.81 -5.80 -6.57
N ALA A 62 -8.79 -5.34 -7.35
CA ALA A 62 -8.74 -4.02 -7.97
C ALA A 62 -10.13 -3.40 -8.12
N TRP A 63 -10.22 -2.12 -7.75
CA TRP A 63 -11.43 -1.32 -7.85
C TRP A 63 -11.21 -0.14 -8.78
N VAL A 64 -12.09 0.00 -9.77
CA VAL A 64 -12.12 1.17 -10.65
C VAL A 64 -12.99 2.25 -10.00
N VAL A 65 -12.39 3.40 -9.77
CA VAL A 65 -13.01 4.55 -9.13
C VAL A 65 -12.99 5.74 -10.09
N ASN A 66 -14.09 6.40 -10.24
CA ASN A 66 -14.20 7.62 -11.04
C ASN A 66 -13.48 8.78 -10.34
N GLY A 67 -12.52 9.40 -11.00
CA GLY A 67 -11.73 10.49 -10.42
C GLY A 67 -12.49 11.80 -10.19
N ASN A 68 -13.68 11.97 -10.79
CA ASN A 68 -14.48 13.18 -10.61
C ASN A 68 -15.35 13.15 -9.34
N ASN A 69 -15.99 12.02 -9.07
CA ASN A 69 -16.99 11.89 -8.00
C ASN A 69 -16.65 10.81 -6.97
N PHE A 70 -15.56 10.05 -7.19
CA PHE A 70 -15.14 8.94 -6.35
C PHE A 70 -16.14 7.77 -6.27
N ASP A 71 -17.04 7.63 -7.24
CA ASP A 71 -17.89 6.47 -7.34
C ASP A 71 -17.11 5.23 -7.79
N ILE A 72 -17.44 4.09 -7.19
CA ILE A 72 -16.88 2.80 -7.57
C ILE A 72 -17.66 2.29 -8.78
N GLU A 73 -16.98 2.11 -9.92
CA GLU A 73 -17.60 1.68 -11.17
C GLU A 73 -17.47 0.18 -11.44
N LYS A 74 -16.36 -0.42 -10.98
CA LYS A 74 -16.06 -1.83 -11.24
C LYS A 74 -15.16 -2.39 -10.15
N LYS A 75 -15.31 -3.67 -9.85
CA LYS A 75 -14.44 -4.41 -8.94
C LYS A 75 -14.06 -5.73 -9.56
N ILE A 76 -12.83 -6.15 -9.38
CA ILE A 76 -12.36 -7.51 -9.61
C ILE A 76 -11.65 -8.00 -8.35
N ASN A 77 -11.85 -9.27 -8.03
CA ASN A 77 -11.11 -9.97 -6.99
C ASN A 77 -10.87 -11.41 -7.43
N TYR A 78 -9.61 -11.81 -7.49
CA TYR A 78 -9.19 -13.15 -7.91
C TYR A 78 -8.31 -13.77 -6.85
N LYS A 79 -8.73 -14.89 -6.33
CA LYS A 79 -7.89 -15.82 -5.55
C LYS A 79 -7.18 -16.74 -6.52
N ILE A 80 -5.90 -17.00 -6.27
CA ILE A 80 -4.99 -17.62 -7.25
C ILE A 80 -4.48 -18.95 -6.71
N GLU A 81 -4.66 -20.01 -7.48
CA GLU A 81 -4.12 -21.32 -7.14
C GLU A 81 -2.59 -21.32 -7.05
N LEU A 82 -2.04 -22.06 -6.11
CA LEU A 82 -0.60 -22.22 -6.01
C LEU A 82 -0.07 -23.03 -7.20
N ASN A 83 1.01 -22.55 -7.78
CA ASN A 83 1.76 -23.30 -8.78
C ASN A 83 2.54 -24.46 -8.12
N GLU A 84 3.05 -25.38 -8.93
CA GLU A 84 3.74 -26.58 -8.43
C GLU A 84 5.00 -26.25 -7.63
N SER A 85 5.75 -25.18 -7.99
CA SER A 85 6.93 -24.77 -7.24
C SER A 85 6.56 -24.29 -5.83
N ALA A 86 5.46 -23.53 -5.70
CA ALA A 86 4.97 -23.08 -4.39
C ALA A 86 4.45 -24.26 -3.54
N LYS A 87 3.68 -25.18 -4.15
CA LYS A 87 3.20 -26.39 -3.48
C LYS A 87 4.37 -27.25 -2.99
N THR A 88 5.39 -27.45 -3.83
CA THR A 88 6.59 -28.20 -3.46
C THR A 88 7.31 -27.55 -2.29
N LEU A 89 7.55 -26.24 -2.36
CA LEU A 89 8.20 -25.49 -1.28
C LEU A 89 7.46 -25.65 0.06
N LEU A 90 6.14 -25.55 0.04
CA LEU A 90 5.32 -25.63 1.26
C LEU A 90 5.22 -27.04 1.83
N ASN A 91 5.19 -28.07 0.99
CA ASN A 91 5.04 -29.46 1.40
C ASN A 91 6.38 -30.11 1.82
N ASP A 92 7.51 -29.62 1.31
CA ASP A 92 8.83 -30.18 1.64
C ASP A 92 9.41 -29.51 2.88
N SER A 93 9.01 -30.03 4.05
CA SER A 93 9.43 -29.51 5.36
C SER A 93 10.94 -29.62 5.63
N LEU A 94 11.66 -30.41 4.84
CA LEU A 94 13.10 -30.69 5.04
C LEU A 94 13.98 -29.99 3.99
N SER A 95 13.40 -29.27 3.05
CA SER A 95 14.21 -28.63 2.00
C SER A 95 14.93 -27.38 2.51
N LEU A 96 16.20 -27.27 2.12
CA LEU A 96 17.01 -26.06 2.37
C LEU A 96 16.36 -24.81 1.74
N GLU A 97 15.62 -24.98 0.66
CA GLU A 97 14.93 -23.90 -0.03
C GLU A 97 13.81 -23.32 0.83
N ARG A 98 13.04 -24.19 1.53
CA ARG A 98 12.02 -23.78 2.50
C ARG A 98 12.64 -23.05 3.70
N GLU A 99 13.72 -23.60 4.27
CA GLU A 99 14.42 -22.94 5.37
C GLU A 99 14.91 -21.55 4.98
N ASN A 100 15.53 -21.41 3.82
CA ASN A 100 15.98 -20.13 3.29
C ASN A 100 14.80 -19.15 3.03
N TRP A 101 13.65 -19.67 2.56
CA TRP A 101 12.46 -18.86 2.37
C TRP A 101 11.92 -18.34 3.69
N VAL A 102 11.75 -19.20 4.71
CA VAL A 102 11.31 -18.83 6.07
C VAL A 102 12.25 -17.77 6.66
N GLU A 103 13.57 -18.00 6.59
CA GLU A 103 14.56 -17.05 7.10
C GLU A 103 14.46 -15.68 6.41
N ARG A 104 14.28 -15.65 5.08
CA ARG A 104 14.08 -14.40 4.34
C ARG A 104 12.79 -13.67 4.77
N GLN A 105 11.69 -14.39 4.94
CA GLN A 105 10.42 -13.78 5.37
C GLN A 105 10.54 -13.21 6.79
N THR A 106 11.12 -13.97 7.71
CA THR A 106 11.35 -13.56 9.10
C THR A 106 12.23 -12.32 9.20
N LYS A 107 13.37 -12.30 8.53
CA LYS A 107 14.30 -11.15 8.53
C LYS A 107 13.65 -9.88 7.94
N ARG A 108 12.86 -10.01 6.89
CA ARG A 108 12.28 -8.85 6.19
C ARG A 108 11.07 -8.26 6.89
N ARG A 109 10.30 -9.09 7.60
CA ARG A 109 9.11 -8.66 8.33
C ARG A 109 9.42 -8.16 9.74
N ASN A 110 10.67 -8.23 10.20
CA ASN A 110 11.08 -7.98 11.59
C ASN A 110 10.22 -8.78 12.60
N SER A 111 9.80 -9.97 12.22
CA SER A 111 8.91 -10.84 12.98
C SER A 111 9.70 -12.00 13.57
N ASN A 112 9.28 -12.47 14.74
CA ASN A 112 9.86 -13.65 15.40
C ASN A 112 9.20 -14.95 14.89
N PHE A 113 8.57 -14.94 13.71
CA PHE A 113 7.96 -16.14 13.15
C PHE A 113 9.01 -17.19 12.82
N SER A 114 8.92 -18.31 13.47
CA SER A 114 9.77 -19.48 13.25
C SER A 114 9.03 -20.60 12.50
N ASP A 115 7.70 -20.52 12.46
CA ASP A 115 6.84 -21.51 11.81
C ASP A 115 6.40 -21.02 10.41
N PRO A 116 6.65 -21.82 9.36
CA PRO A 116 6.11 -21.57 8.03
C PRO A 116 4.57 -21.45 8.00
N ASN A 117 3.86 -22.17 8.88
CA ASN A 117 2.42 -22.11 8.96
C ASN A 117 1.93 -20.73 9.42
N GLU A 118 2.64 -20.07 10.36
CA GLU A 118 2.33 -18.70 10.77
C GLU A 118 2.48 -17.71 9.60
N ILE A 119 3.46 -17.94 8.72
CA ILE A 119 3.64 -17.11 7.51
C ILE A 119 2.49 -17.35 6.52
N LEU A 120 2.04 -18.61 6.38
CA LEU A 120 0.90 -18.98 5.54
C LEU A 120 -0.42 -18.41 6.08
N GLU A 121 -0.63 -18.49 7.39
CA GLU A 121 -1.80 -17.88 8.04
C GLU A 121 -1.83 -16.37 7.81
N MET A 122 -0.68 -15.68 7.86
CA MET A 122 -0.58 -14.25 7.54
C MET A 122 -0.87 -13.91 6.07
N THR A 123 -0.72 -14.85 5.17
CA THR A 123 -1.08 -14.67 3.76
C THR A 123 -2.53 -15.08 3.48
N HIS A 124 -3.29 -15.47 4.51
CA HIS A 124 -4.66 -16.00 4.43
C HIS A 124 -4.85 -17.12 3.40
N TYR A 125 -3.75 -17.80 3.06
CA TYR A 125 -3.77 -18.86 2.05
C TYR A 125 -4.73 -20.02 2.41
N ASN A 126 -4.89 -20.32 3.70
CA ASN A 126 -5.75 -21.42 4.17
C ASN A 126 -7.26 -21.18 3.95
N ASP A 127 -7.68 -19.92 3.73
CA ASP A 127 -9.07 -19.54 3.49
C ASP A 127 -9.48 -19.66 2.01
N LEU A 128 -8.53 -20.02 1.14
CA LEU A 128 -8.64 -20.01 -0.32
C LEU A 128 -9.32 -21.25 -0.92
N LYS A 129 -10.43 -21.74 -0.42
CA LYS A 129 -11.02 -23.01 -0.90
C LYS A 129 -12.05 -22.92 -2.03
N LEU A 130 -12.38 -21.72 -2.55
CA LEU A 130 -13.45 -21.60 -3.56
C LEU A 130 -13.05 -20.61 -4.68
N ASN A 131 -13.10 -21.11 -5.92
CA ASN A 131 -12.92 -20.32 -7.15
C ASN A 131 -11.51 -19.76 -7.41
N GLU A 132 -10.49 -20.57 -7.12
CA GLU A 132 -9.12 -20.22 -7.49
C GLU A 132 -8.94 -20.23 -9.02
N VAL A 133 -8.21 -19.25 -9.52
CA VAL A 133 -7.85 -19.15 -10.93
C VAL A 133 -6.33 -19.23 -11.10
N LYS A 134 -5.85 -19.51 -12.33
CA LYS A 134 -4.42 -19.45 -12.63
C LYS A 134 -3.90 -18.03 -12.51
N GLU A 135 -2.68 -17.86 -12.01
CA GLU A 135 -2.03 -16.55 -11.88
C GLU A 135 -2.00 -15.79 -13.22
N SER A 136 -1.69 -16.48 -14.33
CA SER A 136 -1.71 -15.90 -15.66
C SER A 136 -3.07 -15.31 -16.06
N PHE A 137 -4.15 -15.99 -15.71
CA PHE A 137 -5.51 -15.51 -15.96
C PHE A 137 -5.84 -14.25 -15.14
N ALA A 138 -5.53 -14.27 -13.84
CA ALA A 138 -5.80 -13.10 -12.97
C ALA A 138 -5.00 -11.86 -13.42
N ILE A 139 -3.73 -12.06 -13.80
CA ILE A 139 -2.89 -10.99 -14.36
C ILE A 139 -3.47 -10.47 -15.67
N ASP A 140 -3.91 -11.36 -16.58
CA ASP A 140 -4.54 -10.98 -17.84
C ASP A 140 -5.77 -10.10 -17.59
N LYS A 141 -6.65 -10.50 -16.68
CA LYS A 141 -7.85 -9.74 -16.31
C LYS A 141 -7.53 -8.38 -15.69
N PHE A 142 -6.45 -8.28 -14.90
CA PHE A 142 -5.99 -7.00 -14.40
C PHE A 142 -5.44 -6.10 -15.52
N ILE A 143 -4.69 -6.66 -16.46
CA ILE A 143 -4.16 -5.92 -17.63
C ILE A 143 -5.31 -5.47 -18.54
N ASP A 144 -6.30 -6.33 -18.79
CA ASP A 144 -7.52 -5.99 -19.52
C ASP A 144 -8.22 -4.78 -18.86
N LEU A 145 -8.38 -4.82 -17.52
CA LEU A 145 -8.99 -3.74 -16.76
C LEU A 145 -8.24 -2.40 -16.93
N VAL A 146 -6.91 -2.43 -16.91
CA VAL A 146 -6.09 -1.23 -17.11
C VAL A 146 -6.22 -0.69 -18.55
N ASN A 147 -6.29 -1.58 -19.54
CA ASN A 147 -6.42 -1.22 -20.95
C ASN A 147 -7.84 -0.75 -21.35
N GLU A 148 -8.85 -1.02 -20.52
CA GLU A 148 -10.24 -0.59 -20.78
C GLU A 148 -10.40 0.94 -20.74
N TYR A 149 -9.45 1.66 -20.12
CA TYR A 149 -9.53 3.10 -19.91
C TYR A 149 -8.29 3.84 -20.44
N GLU A 150 -8.50 5.02 -21.04
CA GLU A 150 -7.40 5.82 -21.62
C GLU A 150 -6.55 6.55 -20.55
N ASN A 151 -7.21 7.13 -19.54
CA ASN A 151 -6.57 7.96 -18.52
C ASN A 151 -6.56 7.26 -17.16
N VAL A 152 -5.66 6.29 -16.97
CA VAL A 152 -5.56 5.50 -15.75
C VAL A 152 -4.47 6.01 -14.83
N ILE A 153 -4.77 6.02 -13.53
CA ILE A 153 -3.80 6.12 -12.45
C ILE A 153 -3.92 4.87 -11.60
N LEU A 154 -2.85 4.07 -11.52
CA LEU A 154 -2.78 2.95 -10.60
C LEU A 154 -2.51 3.48 -9.18
N VAL A 155 -3.30 3.04 -8.22
CA VAL A 155 -3.21 3.47 -6.81
C VAL A 155 -2.96 2.25 -5.94
N ALA A 156 -1.90 2.28 -5.13
CA ALA A 156 -1.62 1.22 -4.17
C ALA A 156 -0.92 1.77 -2.91
N HIS A 157 -0.99 1.03 -1.81
CA HIS A 157 -0.31 1.38 -0.56
C HIS A 157 1.08 0.74 -0.53
N ASN A 158 2.14 1.51 -0.83
CA ASN A 158 3.47 1.05 -1.21
C ASN A 158 3.56 0.58 -2.67
N ALA A 159 2.97 1.35 -3.57
CA ALA A 159 2.80 1.03 -4.99
C ALA A 159 4.05 0.49 -5.71
N LYS A 160 5.26 0.77 -5.18
CA LYS A 160 6.50 0.20 -5.73
C LYS A 160 6.54 -1.33 -5.62
N PHE A 161 5.97 -1.89 -4.55
CA PHE A 161 5.93 -3.33 -4.32
C PHE A 161 4.98 -3.97 -5.33
N ASP A 162 3.73 -3.56 -5.34
CA ASP A 162 2.66 -4.16 -6.16
C ASP A 162 2.94 -4.04 -7.65
N VAL A 163 3.35 -2.86 -8.09
CA VAL A 163 3.71 -2.63 -9.49
C VAL A 163 4.92 -3.48 -9.91
N ARG A 164 5.92 -3.64 -9.03
CA ARG A 164 7.07 -4.52 -9.32
C ARG A 164 6.64 -5.97 -9.45
N PHE A 165 5.77 -6.45 -8.54
CA PHE A 165 5.22 -7.80 -8.62
C PHE A 165 4.46 -8.00 -9.91
N MET A 166 3.48 -7.15 -10.22
CA MET A 166 2.72 -7.22 -11.46
C MET A 166 3.62 -7.19 -12.71
N THR A 167 4.63 -6.30 -12.73
CA THR A 167 5.53 -6.19 -13.89
C THR A 167 6.35 -7.45 -14.11
N ILE A 168 6.93 -8.03 -13.06
CA ILE A 168 7.79 -9.22 -13.20
C ILE A 168 6.94 -10.47 -13.47
N ARG A 169 5.82 -10.63 -12.74
CA ARG A 169 4.95 -11.79 -12.90
C ARG A 169 4.26 -11.80 -14.27
N SER A 170 3.77 -10.65 -14.76
CA SER A 170 3.20 -10.57 -16.11
C SER A 170 4.20 -10.94 -17.18
N SER A 171 5.46 -10.53 -17.05
CA SER A 171 6.51 -10.87 -18.02
C SER A 171 6.80 -12.38 -18.11
N LYS A 172 6.54 -13.16 -17.04
CA LYS A 172 6.66 -14.63 -17.06
C LYS A 172 5.62 -15.32 -17.96
N TYR A 173 4.53 -14.62 -18.23
CA TYR A 173 3.42 -15.11 -19.07
C TYR A 173 3.36 -14.39 -20.43
N ASP A 174 4.47 -13.78 -20.86
CA ASP A 174 4.56 -12.99 -22.10
C ASP A 174 3.54 -11.84 -22.16
N GLN A 175 3.09 -11.38 -20.99
CA GLN A 175 2.18 -10.25 -20.84
C GLN A 175 2.96 -9.01 -20.40
N LYS A 176 2.41 -7.83 -20.67
CA LYS A 176 3.05 -6.57 -20.30
C LYS A 176 2.07 -5.63 -19.61
N LEU A 177 2.41 -5.27 -18.37
CA LEU A 177 1.67 -4.23 -17.68
C LEU A 177 1.78 -2.90 -18.45
N PRO A 178 0.65 -2.24 -18.80
CA PRO A 178 0.68 -0.96 -19.47
C PRO A 178 1.44 0.12 -18.70
N VAL A 179 2.10 1.01 -19.43
CA VAL A 179 2.79 2.15 -18.83
C VAL A 179 1.74 3.17 -18.36
N THR A 180 1.57 3.29 -17.06
CA THR A 180 0.59 4.20 -16.45
C THR A 180 1.23 5.10 -15.40
N LYS A 181 0.49 6.12 -14.98
CA LYS A 181 0.85 6.88 -13.78
C LYS A 181 0.53 6.07 -12.52
N THR A 182 1.28 6.27 -11.46
CA THR A 182 0.98 5.67 -10.15
C THR A 182 0.83 6.73 -9.08
N LEU A 183 -0.08 6.50 -8.15
CA LEU A 183 -0.20 7.20 -6.88
C LEU A 183 0.12 6.21 -5.75
N ASP A 184 1.09 6.56 -4.90
CA ASP A 184 1.51 5.77 -3.76
C ASP A 184 0.90 6.36 -2.47
N THR A 185 -0.17 5.73 -1.96
CA THR A 185 -0.89 6.23 -0.77
C THR A 185 -0.06 6.15 0.50
N LEU A 186 0.92 5.21 0.60
CA LEU A 186 1.89 5.19 1.70
C LEU A 186 2.75 6.46 1.71
N LYS A 187 3.19 6.93 0.54
CA LYS A 187 3.96 8.17 0.44
C LYS A 187 3.08 9.39 0.70
N LEU A 188 1.83 9.38 0.22
CA LEU A 188 0.88 10.44 0.51
C LEU A 188 0.66 10.54 2.03
N ALA A 189 0.44 9.40 2.70
CA ALA A 189 0.30 9.34 4.14
C ALA A 189 1.56 9.83 4.86
N ARG A 190 2.72 9.27 4.52
CA ARG A 190 3.98 9.52 5.23
C ARG A 190 4.50 10.94 5.08
N TYR A 191 4.40 11.50 3.88
CA TYR A 191 5.06 12.75 3.55
C TYR A 191 4.15 13.97 3.60
N PHE A 192 2.82 13.78 3.60
CA PHE A 192 1.89 14.89 3.56
C PHE A 192 0.82 14.81 4.64
N PHE A 193 0.13 13.68 4.76
CA PHE A 193 -0.92 13.53 5.78
C PHE A 193 -0.34 13.55 7.21
N ALA A 194 0.62 12.70 7.51
CA ALA A 194 1.23 12.61 8.84
C ALA A 194 1.86 13.96 9.30
N PRO A 195 2.65 14.68 8.49
CA PRO A 195 3.14 16.00 8.87
C PRO A 195 2.04 17.05 9.09
N LEU A 196 0.93 16.97 8.33
CA LEU A 196 -0.19 17.89 8.51
C LEU A 196 -0.98 17.55 9.79
N VAL A 197 -1.25 16.28 10.07
CA VAL A 197 -1.84 15.82 11.34
C VAL A 197 -0.97 16.25 12.52
N GLN A 198 0.34 16.08 12.44
CA GLN A 198 1.27 16.52 13.49
C GLN A 198 1.21 18.03 13.70
N LYS A 199 1.18 18.82 12.63
CA LYS A 199 1.08 20.28 12.72
C LYS A 199 -0.23 20.74 13.39
N LEU A 200 -1.32 20.04 13.10
CA LEU A 200 -2.66 20.37 13.56
C LEU A 200 -3.06 19.65 14.87
N SER A 201 -2.14 18.94 15.51
CA SER A 201 -2.41 18.07 16.69
C SER A 201 -2.99 18.80 17.92
N ASN A 202 -2.90 20.12 17.98
CA ASN A 202 -3.51 20.93 19.04
C ASN A 202 -4.99 21.25 18.78
N HIS A 203 -5.54 20.92 17.61
CA HIS A 203 -6.95 21.09 17.30
C HIS A 203 -7.73 19.85 17.80
N ASP A 204 -8.81 20.04 18.56
CA ASP A 204 -9.55 18.95 19.19
C ASP A 204 -9.99 17.88 18.18
N GLU A 205 -10.46 18.28 17.00
CA GLU A 205 -10.90 17.37 15.93
C GLU A 205 -9.77 16.45 15.40
N ILE A 206 -8.52 16.86 15.51
CA ILE A 206 -7.35 16.16 14.96
C ILE A 206 -6.61 15.38 16.04
N LYS A 207 -6.81 15.77 17.30
CA LYS A 207 -6.08 15.21 18.44
C LYS A 207 -6.25 13.70 18.56
N GLU A 208 -7.47 13.19 18.41
CA GLU A 208 -7.73 11.74 18.50
C GLU A 208 -7.00 10.97 17.41
N ILE A 209 -7.00 11.48 16.17
CA ILE A 209 -6.25 10.89 15.05
C ILE A 209 -4.74 10.93 15.32
N TYR A 210 -4.25 12.07 15.83
CA TYR A 210 -2.85 12.22 16.19
C TYR A 210 -2.44 11.22 17.26
N ASP A 211 -3.18 11.15 18.37
CA ASP A 211 -2.89 10.26 19.50
C ASP A 211 -2.95 8.78 19.08
N SER A 212 -3.88 8.42 18.22
CA SER A 212 -4.02 7.07 17.66
C SER A 212 -2.86 6.67 16.75
N LEU A 213 -2.32 7.60 15.96
CA LEU A 213 -1.21 7.35 15.03
C LEU A 213 0.17 7.60 15.63
N PHE A 214 0.24 8.24 16.79
CA PHE A 214 1.49 8.58 17.46
C PHE A 214 2.24 7.32 17.88
N ARG A 215 3.53 7.24 17.51
CA ARG A 215 4.42 6.15 17.88
C ARG A 215 5.73 6.72 18.40
N GLN A 216 6.15 6.25 19.56
CA GLN A 216 7.46 6.58 20.12
C GLN A 216 8.38 5.36 19.99
N ARG A 217 9.52 5.55 19.35
CA ARG A 217 10.60 4.55 19.30
C ARG A 217 11.86 5.18 19.84
N ARG A 218 12.38 4.63 20.96
CA ARG A 218 13.62 5.07 21.64
C ARG A 218 13.81 6.60 21.58
N ASP A 219 14.52 7.09 20.57
CA ASP A 219 14.97 8.50 20.47
C ASP A 219 14.17 9.35 19.48
N PHE A 220 13.14 8.80 18.84
CA PHE A 220 12.33 9.57 17.90
C PHE A 220 10.84 9.24 17.95
N VAL A 221 10.08 10.24 17.60
CA VAL A 221 8.63 10.19 17.47
C VAL A 221 8.25 10.23 16.00
N HIS A 222 7.27 9.44 15.60
CA HIS A 222 6.70 9.49 14.26
C HIS A 222 5.20 9.22 14.29
N ILE A 223 4.52 9.71 13.28
CA ILE A 223 3.12 9.38 13.01
C ILE A 223 3.09 8.18 12.08
N SER A 224 2.35 7.15 12.44
CA SER A 224 2.25 5.95 11.61
C SER A 224 1.62 6.24 10.26
N SER A 225 2.11 5.54 9.25
CA SER A 225 1.59 5.60 7.88
C SER A 225 1.20 4.22 7.36
N LYS A 226 1.08 3.21 8.25
CA LYS A 226 0.62 1.88 7.87
C LYS A 226 -0.88 1.90 7.59
N LEU A 227 -1.32 1.17 6.57
CA LEU A 227 -2.70 1.14 6.12
C LEU A 227 -3.68 0.86 7.26
N GLY A 228 -3.53 -0.28 7.93
CA GLY A 228 -4.42 -0.69 9.02
C GLY A 228 -4.38 0.25 10.23
N GLU A 229 -3.22 0.86 10.57
CA GLU A 229 -3.14 1.81 11.67
C GLU A 229 -3.88 3.12 11.34
N ILE A 230 -3.82 3.57 10.08
CA ILE A 230 -4.60 4.73 9.62
C ILE A 230 -6.09 4.38 9.59
N ALA A 231 -6.46 3.21 9.07
CA ALA A 231 -7.85 2.75 9.06
C ALA A 231 -8.44 2.76 10.48
N THR A 232 -7.72 2.19 11.45
CA THR A 232 -8.14 2.19 12.86
C THR A 232 -8.30 3.62 13.41
N ALA A 233 -7.34 4.52 13.13
CA ALA A 233 -7.40 5.90 13.61
C ALA A 233 -8.56 6.70 13.00
N LEU A 234 -9.03 6.31 11.83
CA LEU A 234 -10.17 6.92 11.13
C LEU A 234 -11.49 6.18 11.38
N ASN A 235 -11.52 5.16 12.25
CA ASN A 235 -12.68 4.30 12.49
C ASN A 235 -13.23 3.63 11.23
N ILE A 236 -12.34 3.31 10.27
CA ILE A 236 -12.68 2.54 9.08
C ILE A 236 -12.66 1.08 9.50
N ASN A 237 -13.85 0.44 9.48
CA ASN A 237 -13.98 -0.97 9.77
C ASN A 237 -13.75 -1.77 8.49
N ALA A 238 -12.75 -2.65 8.48
CA ALA A 238 -12.58 -3.65 7.46
C ALA A 238 -12.79 -5.01 8.11
N GLU A 239 -13.83 -5.70 7.70
CA GLU A 239 -13.99 -7.14 7.95
C GLU A 239 -12.90 -7.84 7.11
N ASP A 240 -12.34 -8.92 7.60
CA ASP A 240 -11.28 -9.71 6.91
C ASP A 240 -9.96 -8.97 6.63
N TRP A 241 -9.39 -8.34 7.63
CA TRP A 241 -8.04 -7.78 7.59
C TRP A 241 -7.05 -8.77 6.94
N HIS A 242 -6.18 -8.25 6.04
CA HIS A 242 -5.20 -9.01 5.27
C HIS A 242 -5.78 -9.85 4.12
N SER A 243 -6.90 -9.48 3.54
CA SER A 243 -7.26 -9.86 2.18
C SER A 243 -7.02 -8.68 1.24
N ALA A 244 -6.63 -8.94 0.00
CA ALA A 244 -6.39 -7.87 -0.96
C ALA A 244 -7.63 -6.98 -1.15
N ASP A 245 -8.84 -7.53 -1.09
CA ASP A 245 -10.08 -6.75 -1.23
C ASP A 245 -10.35 -5.84 -0.04
N ALA A 246 -10.09 -6.31 1.18
CA ALA A 246 -10.21 -5.49 2.39
C ALA A 246 -9.16 -4.36 2.40
N ASP A 247 -7.93 -4.62 1.95
CA ASP A 247 -6.88 -3.61 1.86
C ASP A 247 -7.20 -2.56 0.78
N VAL A 248 -7.79 -2.95 -0.35
CA VAL A 248 -8.32 -2.00 -1.36
C VAL A 248 -9.45 -1.16 -0.79
N TYR A 249 -10.37 -1.74 -0.03
CA TYR A 249 -11.44 -0.99 0.65
C TYR A 249 -10.87 0.03 1.64
N MET A 250 -9.97 -0.38 2.52
CA MET A 250 -9.32 0.55 3.47
C MET A 250 -8.59 1.66 2.73
N MET A 251 -7.84 1.33 1.69
CA MET A 251 -7.12 2.31 0.88
C MET A 251 -8.06 3.31 0.21
N TYR A 252 -9.21 2.87 -0.29
CA TYR A 252 -10.24 3.72 -0.88
C TYR A 252 -10.79 4.74 0.12
N GLU A 253 -11.23 4.28 1.29
CA GLU A 253 -11.78 5.16 2.32
C GLU A 253 -10.71 6.13 2.88
N ILE A 254 -9.48 5.64 3.12
CA ILE A 254 -8.35 6.46 3.55
C ILE A 254 -8.03 7.54 2.51
N LEU A 255 -8.00 7.18 1.23
CA LEU A 255 -7.72 8.15 0.16
C LEU A 255 -8.79 9.24 0.12
N LYS A 256 -10.07 8.87 0.18
CA LYS A 256 -11.19 9.85 0.27
C LYS A 256 -11.02 10.79 1.45
N TYR A 257 -10.75 10.22 2.63
CA TYR A 257 -10.52 11.02 3.84
C TYR A 257 -9.34 11.99 3.65
N MET A 258 -8.21 11.51 3.16
CA MET A 258 -7.03 12.36 2.94
C MET A 258 -7.33 13.51 1.97
N LEU A 259 -8.07 13.27 0.90
CA LEU A 259 -8.44 14.32 -0.06
C LEU A 259 -9.32 15.40 0.57
N MET A 260 -10.35 14.99 1.34
CA MET A 260 -11.20 15.92 2.07
C MET A 260 -10.39 16.70 3.13
N PHE A 261 -9.49 16.00 3.83
CA PHE A 261 -8.63 16.60 4.84
C PHE A 261 -7.67 17.64 4.26
N PHE A 262 -7.04 17.34 3.12
CA PHE A 262 -6.19 18.29 2.43
C PHE A 262 -6.97 19.49 1.88
N GLU A 263 -8.15 19.28 1.32
CA GLU A 263 -9.01 20.38 0.85
C GLU A 263 -9.44 21.29 2.01
N LYS A 264 -9.88 20.70 3.14
CA LYS A 264 -10.22 21.46 4.37
C LYS A 264 -9.05 22.33 4.86
N HIS A 265 -7.82 21.83 4.72
CA HIS A 265 -6.61 22.47 5.22
C HIS A 265 -5.67 22.99 4.11
N LYS A 266 -6.22 23.32 2.95
CA LYS A 266 -5.43 23.75 1.76
C LYS A 266 -4.58 25.00 1.98
N ASN A 267 -4.95 25.86 2.92
CA ASN A 267 -4.17 27.06 3.25
C ASN A 267 -2.93 26.78 4.10
N GLU A 268 -2.76 25.53 4.56
CA GLU A 268 -1.65 25.13 5.39
C GLU A 268 -0.36 24.87 4.61
N ASN A 269 0.77 25.04 5.29
CA ASN A 269 2.10 24.68 4.78
C ASN A 269 2.72 23.65 5.72
N ILE A 270 3.37 22.65 5.18
CA ILE A 270 4.10 21.63 5.93
C ILE A 270 5.55 21.52 5.48
N LYS A 271 6.40 20.99 6.36
CA LYS A 271 7.75 20.56 5.98
C LYS A 271 7.67 19.15 5.41
N SER A 272 7.97 18.98 4.11
CA SER A 272 7.87 17.69 3.46
C SER A 272 8.80 17.55 2.26
N TYR A 273 8.83 16.36 1.68
CA TYR A 273 9.53 16.08 0.43
C TYR A 273 8.88 16.82 -0.75
N GLN A 274 9.63 16.95 -1.85
CA GLN A 274 9.07 17.55 -3.06
C GLN A 274 7.89 16.73 -3.58
N LEU A 275 6.84 17.40 -4.04
CA LEU A 275 5.60 16.79 -4.53
C LEU A 275 5.79 15.76 -5.65
N LYS A 276 6.85 15.91 -6.46
CA LYS A 276 7.19 14.95 -7.54
C LYS A 276 7.44 13.50 -7.08
N VAL A 277 7.63 13.26 -5.77
CA VAL A 277 7.76 11.88 -5.25
C VAL A 277 6.46 11.09 -5.32
N LEU A 278 5.30 11.75 -5.42
CA LEU A 278 3.99 11.10 -5.47
C LEU A 278 3.68 10.46 -6.80
N LYS A 279 4.09 11.07 -7.91
CA LYS A 279 3.78 10.58 -9.26
C LYS A 279 5.06 10.08 -9.94
N ARG A 280 5.14 8.79 -10.18
CA ARG A 280 6.19 8.18 -11.02
C ARG A 280 5.52 7.46 -12.18
N ASN A 281 6.09 7.60 -13.38
CA ASN A 281 5.68 6.74 -14.50
C ASN A 281 6.15 5.31 -14.22
N VAL A 282 5.22 4.37 -14.24
CA VAL A 282 5.51 2.94 -14.31
C VAL A 282 5.97 2.65 -15.73
N GLY A 283 7.09 2.02 -15.92
CA GLY A 283 7.59 1.68 -17.26
C GLY A 283 9.09 1.76 -17.43
N LYS A 284 9.83 2.11 -16.38
CA LYS A 284 11.30 2.10 -16.38
C LYS A 284 11.90 1.02 -15.49
N TYR A 285 11.16 -0.01 -15.15
CA TYR A 285 11.76 -1.20 -14.57
C TYR A 285 12.36 -2.02 -15.72
N LYS A 286 13.65 -1.85 -15.96
CA LYS A 286 14.40 -2.80 -16.77
C LYS A 286 14.42 -4.12 -16.00
N SER A 287 14.00 -5.18 -16.64
CA SER A 287 14.34 -6.54 -16.24
C SER A 287 15.87 -6.64 -16.26
N THR A 288 16.49 -6.65 -15.11
CA THR A 288 17.90 -7.08 -14.93
C THR A 288 17.90 -8.50 -14.48
#